data_ef249e30fead3c2a95cbcce5d44b0447
#
_entry.id   ef249e30fead3c2a95cbcce5d44b0447
#
_cell.length_a   1.000
_cell.length_b   1.000
_cell.length_c   1.000
_cell.angle_alpha   90.00
_cell.angle_beta   90.00
_cell.angle_gamma   90.00
#
_symmetry.space_group_name_H-M   'P 1'
#
loop_
_entity.id
_entity.type
_entity.pdbx_description
1 polymer ?
#
loop_
_entity_poly.entity_id
_entity_poly.type
_entity_poly.pdbx_seq_one_letter_code
_entity_poly.pdbx_strand_id
1 'polypeptide(L)'
;GFRRALRERHRHLSIVEVSEGHGIDGATGALVRQALADHPAIAAVYSIGGGNAAIVQAFARARRPCQVFIGHDLDADNVALLKSGAIHAVLHHDLGQDMRRACQEILRAQGALPALAQAPSLSAIQIVTPWNLPVLNGVN
;
A
#
# COMPACT_ATOMS: atom_id res chain seq x y z
N GLY A 1 9.73 8.45 -6.32
CA GLY A 1 8.95 7.24 -6.29
C GLY A 1 7.85 7.22 -7.33
N PHE A 2 6.67 6.73 -6.95
CA PHE A 2 5.52 6.47 -7.84
C PHE A 2 5.15 7.64 -8.77
N ARG A 3 4.93 8.84 -8.21
CA ARG A 3 4.56 10.05 -8.98
C ARG A 3 5.55 10.35 -10.10
N ARG A 4 6.84 10.29 -9.81
CA ARG A 4 7.89 10.54 -10.81
C ARG A 4 7.83 9.49 -11.92
N ALA A 5 7.78 8.20 -11.56
CA ALA A 5 7.72 7.12 -12.53
C ALA A 5 6.48 7.21 -13.44
N LEU A 6 5.31 7.56 -12.85
CA LEU A 6 4.08 7.71 -13.62
C LEU A 6 4.18 8.89 -14.62
N ARG A 7 4.69 10.04 -14.19
CA ARG A 7 4.87 11.22 -15.07
C ARG A 7 5.87 10.98 -16.19
N GLU A 8 6.95 10.23 -15.93
CA GLU A 8 7.96 9.91 -16.95
C GLU A 8 7.44 8.92 -17.99
N ARG A 9 6.66 7.92 -17.58
CA ARG A 9 6.25 6.80 -18.43
C ARG A 9 4.83 6.90 -18.98
N HIS A 10 3.94 7.63 -18.29
CA HIS A 10 2.51 7.71 -18.59
C HIS A 10 2.01 9.15 -18.49
N ARG A 11 2.55 10.03 -19.35
CA ARG A 11 2.30 11.49 -19.34
C ARG A 11 0.84 11.87 -19.55
N HIS A 12 0.03 10.97 -20.09
CA HIS A 12 -1.40 11.15 -20.29
C HIS A 12 -2.23 10.94 -19.02
N LEU A 13 -1.62 10.40 -17.95
CA LEU A 13 -2.28 10.22 -16.67
C LEU A 13 -2.01 11.41 -15.74
N SER A 14 -3.07 11.90 -15.10
CA SER A 14 -2.99 12.90 -14.04
C SER A 14 -3.11 12.23 -12.67
N ILE A 15 -2.50 12.86 -11.66
CA ILE A 15 -2.51 12.38 -10.28
C ILE A 15 -3.26 13.40 -9.43
N VAL A 16 -4.30 12.94 -8.75
CA VAL A 16 -4.97 13.67 -7.67
C VAL A 16 -4.44 13.12 -6.35
N GLU A 17 -3.91 13.98 -5.50
CA GLU A 17 -3.39 13.59 -4.19
C GLU A 17 -4.40 13.86 -3.10
N VAL A 18 -4.59 12.84 -2.24
CA VAL A 18 -5.44 12.90 -1.04
C VAL A 18 -4.59 12.41 0.11
N SER A 19 -4.17 13.29 1.01
CA SER A 19 -3.12 12.98 2.00
C SER A 19 -3.53 13.09 3.46
N GLU A 20 -4.69 13.62 3.78
CA GLU A 20 -5.06 13.96 5.16
C GLU A 20 -5.94 12.91 5.87
N GLY A 21 -6.08 11.72 5.28
CA GLY A 21 -6.89 10.63 5.86
C GLY A 21 -6.26 9.94 7.07
N HIS A 22 -4.96 10.08 7.26
CA HIS A 22 -4.18 9.46 8.34
C HIS A 22 -4.41 7.94 8.50
N GLY A 23 -4.88 7.26 7.45
CA GLY A 23 -5.22 5.84 7.50
C GLY A 23 -6.48 5.50 8.32
N ILE A 24 -7.25 6.50 8.74
CA ILE A 24 -8.49 6.32 9.49
C ILE A 24 -9.66 6.21 8.51
N ASP A 25 -10.41 5.11 8.57
CA ASP A 25 -11.47 4.77 7.62
C ASP A 25 -12.49 5.90 7.41
N GLY A 26 -12.98 6.51 8.48
CA GLY A 26 -13.96 7.57 8.39
C GLY A 26 -13.44 8.81 7.64
N ALA A 27 -12.26 9.27 7.98
CA ALA A 27 -11.62 10.42 7.35
C ALA A 27 -11.25 10.11 5.89
N THR A 28 -10.60 8.96 5.65
CA THR A 28 -10.20 8.50 4.32
C THR A 28 -11.42 8.38 3.40
N GLY A 29 -12.50 7.76 3.86
CA GLY A 29 -13.72 7.61 3.09
C GLY A 29 -14.38 8.94 2.73
N ALA A 30 -14.37 9.94 3.62
CA ALA A 30 -14.90 11.28 3.34
C ALA A 30 -14.07 11.99 2.27
N LEU A 31 -12.75 12.01 2.42
CA LEU A 31 -11.84 12.64 1.47
C LEU A 31 -11.93 12.00 0.08
N VAL A 32 -11.99 10.66 0.00
CA VAL A 32 -12.12 9.98 -1.29
C VAL A 32 -13.46 10.28 -1.96
N ARG A 33 -14.56 10.33 -1.20
CA ARG A 33 -15.87 10.75 -1.77
C ARG A 33 -15.80 12.15 -2.36
N GLN A 34 -15.17 13.09 -1.64
CA GLN A 34 -14.98 14.45 -2.14
C GLN A 34 -14.12 14.45 -3.42
N ALA A 35 -12.98 13.77 -3.40
CA ALA A 35 -12.09 13.68 -4.57
C ALA A 35 -12.82 13.07 -5.79
N LEU A 36 -13.64 12.04 -5.57
CA LEU A 36 -14.46 11.45 -6.64
C LEU A 36 -15.53 12.41 -7.20
N ALA A 37 -16.08 13.30 -6.36
CA ALA A 37 -17.03 14.31 -6.82
C ALA A 37 -16.33 15.41 -7.63
N ASP A 38 -15.18 15.89 -7.15
CA ASP A 38 -14.43 16.97 -7.78
C ASP A 38 -13.71 16.53 -9.07
N HIS A 39 -13.35 15.24 -9.14
CA HIS A 39 -12.58 14.67 -10.26
C HIS A 39 -13.26 13.42 -10.84
N PRO A 40 -14.27 13.60 -11.72
CA PRO A 40 -15.01 12.47 -12.29
C PRO A 40 -14.15 11.47 -13.10
N ALA A 41 -12.98 11.86 -13.53
CA ALA A 41 -12.07 11.01 -14.29
C ALA A 41 -11.22 10.04 -13.44
N ILE A 42 -11.28 10.12 -12.09
CA ILE A 42 -10.54 9.16 -11.25
C ILE A 42 -11.07 7.75 -11.50
N ALA A 43 -10.18 6.86 -11.95
CA ALA A 43 -10.49 5.45 -12.24
C ALA A 43 -9.51 4.48 -11.57
N ALA A 44 -8.46 4.98 -10.92
CA ALA A 44 -7.44 4.14 -10.29
C ALA A 44 -7.02 4.72 -8.94
N VAL A 45 -6.53 3.85 -8.07
CA VAL A 45 -6.04 4.19 -6.72
C VAL A 45 -4.67 3.58 -6.48
N TYR A 46 -3.78 4.37 -5.92
CA TYR A 46 -2.55 3.93 -5.28
C TYR A 46 -2.55 4.41 -3.84
N SER A 47 -2.80 3.51 -2.91
CA SER A 47 -2.92 3.81 -1.47
C SER A 47 -1.65 3.38 -0.73
N ILE A 48 -1.04 4.32 0.00
CA ILE A 48 0.21 4.09 0.75
C ILE A 48 -0.08 3.83 2.25
N GLY A 49 -1.34 3.91 2.66
CA GLY A 49 -1.72 3.77 4.07
C GLY A 49 -2.94 2.90 4.28
N GLY A 50 -3.50 2.96 5.48
CA GLY A 50 -4.73 2.28 5.84
C GLY A 50 -5.98 2.91 5.23
N GLY A 51 -7.16 2.37 5.60
CA GLY A 51 -8.44 2.87 5.12
C GLY A 51 -8.84 2.36 3.74
N ASN A 52 -8.22 1.28 3.26
CA ASN A 52 -8.49 0.74 1.92
C ASN A 52 -9.92 0.24 1.76
N ALA A 53 -10.51 -0.32 2.82
CA ALA A 53 -11.93 -0.70 2.83
C ALA A 53 -12.85 0.51 2.62
N ALA A 54 -12.56 1.65 3.26
CA ALA A 54 -13.31 2.88 3.10
C ALA A 54 -13.19 3.47 1.69
N ILE A 55 -12.02 3.33 1.06
CA ILE A 55 -11.80 3.73 -0.34
C ILE A 55 -12.69 2.88 -1.28
N VAL A 56 -12.67 1.55 -1.13
CA VAL A 56 -13.52 0.64 -1.90
C VAL A 56 -15.00 1.01 -1.74
N GLN A 57 -15.45 1.27 -0.50
CA GLN A 57 -16.82 1.69 -0.24
C GLN A 57 -17.17 3.05 -0.87
N ALA A 58 -16.23 3.99 -0.92
CA ALA A 58 -16.45 5.29 -1.55
C ALA A 58 -16.72 5.13 -3.05
N PHE A 59 -15.96 4.31 -3.76
CA PHE A 59 -16.20 4.00 -5.17
C PHE A 59 -17.53 3.29 -5.37
N ALA A 60 -17.86 2.31 -4.52
CA ALA A 60 -19.15 1.59 -4.60
C ALA A 60 -20.35 2.52 -4.40
N ARG A 61 -20.31 3.42 -3.40
CA ARG A 61 -21.36 4.41 -3.16
C ARG A 61 -21.50 5.43 -4.30
N ALA A 62 -20.40 5.80 -4.91
CA ALA A 62 -20.37 6.64 -6.10
C ALA A 62 -20.86 5.91 -7.37
N ARG A 63 -21.11 4.60 -7.30
CA ARG A 63 -21.44 3.71 -8.43
C ARG A 63 -20.41 3.81 -9.56
N ARG A 64 -19.13 3.88 -9.18
CA ARG A 64 -18.00 4.00 -10.12
C ARG A 64 -17.09 2.80 -10.01
N PRO A 65 -16.64 2.22 -11.14
CA PRO A 65 -15.65 1.17 -11.11
C PRO A 65 -14.28 1.76 -10.72
N CYS A 66 -13.56 1.09 -9.83
CA CYS A 66 -12.14 1.31 -9.64
C CYS A 66 -11.38 0.32 -10.53
N GLN A 67 -10.83 0.80 -11.64
CA GLN A 67 -10.21 -0.08 -12.65
C GLN A 67 -8.90 -0.70 -12.17
N VAL A 68 -8.13 0.03 -11.36
CA VAL A 68 -6.90 -0.45 -10.75
C VAL A 68 -6.81 0.09 -9.33
N PHE A 69 -6.66 -0.82 -8.36
CA PHE A 69 -6.38 -0.45 -6.99
C PHE A 69 -5.15 -1.21 -6.49
N ILE A 70 -4.11 -0.47 -6.12
CA ILE A 70 -2.88 -0.97 -5.51
C ILE A 70 -2.80 -0.42 -4.10
N GLY A 71 -2.70 -1.31 -3.10
CA GLY A 71 -2.50 -0.96 -1.70
C GLY A 71 -1.08 -1.26 -1.22
N HIS A 72 -0.81 -0.90 0.02
CA HIS A 72 0.40 -1.26 0.76
C HIS A 72 0.02 -2.11 1.97
N ASP A 73 0.97 -2.93 2.39
CA ASP A 73 0.92 -3.80 3.56
C ASP A 73 -0.16 -4.90 3.49
N LEU A 74 0.26 -6.13 3.75
CA LEU A 74 -0.63 -7.29 3.69
C LEU A 74 -1.24 -7.55 5.08
N ASP A 75 -2.12 -6.66 5.50
CA ASP A 75 -2.95 -6.81 6.69
C ASP A 75 -4.21 -7.64 6.42
N ALA A 76 -5.01 -7.89 7.45
CA ALA A 76 -6.22 -8.71 7.34
C ALA A 76 -7.25 -8.10 6.37
N ASP A 77 -7.40 -6.77 6.37
CA ASP A 77 -8.34 -6.06 5.52
C ASP A 77 -7.91 -6.15 4.05
N ASN A 78 -6.65 -5.90 3.76
CA ASN A 78 -6.10 -6.01 2.41
C ASN A 78 -6.14 -7.44 1.88
N VAL A 79 -5.93 -8.45 2.73
CA VAL A 79 -6.13 -9.86 2.36
C VAL A 79 -7.58 -10.14 1.97
N ALA A 80 -8.55 -9.65 2.75
CA ALA A 80 -9.97 -9.81 2.43
C ALA A 80 -10.35 -9.08 1.13
N LEU A 81 -9.83 -7.87 0.92
CA LEU A 81 -10.06 -7.08 -0.30
C LEU A 81 -9.41 -7.73 -1.54
N LEU A 82 -8.22 -8.32 -1.42
CA LEU A 82 -7.61 -9.11 -2.49
C LEU A 82 -8.45 -10.34 -2.84
N LYS A 83 -8.87 -11.12 -1.83
CA LYS A 83 -9.70 -12.31 -2.03
C LYS A 83 -11.04 -12.01 -2.71
N SER A 84 -11.64 -10.87 -2.40
CA SER A 84 -12.89 -10.42 -3.01
C SER A 84 -12.71 -9.79 -4.39
N GLY A 85 -11.47 -9.54 -4.82
CA GLY A 85 -11.18 -8.81 -6.06
C GLY A 85 -11.45 -7.31 -5.99
N ALA A 86 -11.69 -6.76 -4.79
CA ALA A 86 -11.92 -5.33 -4.61
C ALA A 86 -10.65 -4.49 -4.78
N ILE A 87 -9.48 -5.08 -4.50
CA ILE A 87 -8.17 -4.51 -4.83
C ILE A 87 -7.39 -5.51 -5.68
N HIS A 88 -6.46 -5.01 -6.50
CA HIS A 88 -5.78 -5.79 -7.53
C HIS A 88 -4.41 -6.29 -7.11
N ALA A 89 -3.70 -5.50 -6.32
CA ALA A 89 -2.39 -5.85 -5.81
C ALA A 89 -2.09 -5.11 -4.50
N VAL A 90 -1.22 -5.69 -3.71
CA VAL A 90 -0.65 -5.08 -2.50
C VAL A 90 0.88 -5.14 -2.60
N LEU A 91 1.52 -4.02 -2.37
CA LEU A 91 2.95 -3.96 -2.17
C LEU A 91 3.24 -4.30 -0.70
N HIS A 92 3.94 -5.40 -0.49
CA HIS A 92 4.20 -5.93 0.84
C HIS A 92 5.70 -6.11 1.08
N HIS A 93 6.12 -5.95 2.30
CA HIS A 93 7.45 -6.30 2.77
C HIS A 93 7.37 -7.04 4.11
N ASP A 94 8.35 -7.88 4.41
CA ASP A 94 8.41 -8.60 5.68
C ASP A 94 8.87 -7.65 6.80
N LEU A 95 7.89 -6.99 7.43
CA LEU A 95 8.13 -6.05 8.53
C LEU A 95 8.90 -6.71 9.68
N GLY A 96 8.63 -7.99 9.98
CA GLY A 96 9.36 -8.72 11.02
C GLY A 96 10.84 -8.87 10.68
N GLN A 97 11.18 -9.16 9.44
CA GLN A 97 12.55 -9.22 8.97
C GLN A 97 13.20 -7.84 8.97
N ASP A 98 12.48 -6.82 8.54
CA ASP A 98 12.98 -5.44 8.53
C ASP A 98 13.29 -4.93 9.93
N MET A 99 12.40 -5.21 10.89
CA MET A 99 12.64 -4.87 12.30
C MET A 99 13.84 -5.61 12.89
N ARG A 100 14.00 -6.90 12.61
CA ARG A 100 15.19 -7.66 13.03
C ARG A 100 16.47 -7.07 12.46
N ARG A 101 16.46 -6.71 11.17
CA ARG A 101 17.61 -6.04 10.51
C ARG A 101 17.91 -4.68 11.15
N ALA A 102 16.88 -3.85 11.39
CA ALA A 102 17.06 -2.56 12.05
C ALA A 102 17.70 -2.71 13.44
N CYS A 103 17.22 -3.66 14.26
CA CYS A 103 17.84 -3.96 15.55
C CYS A 103 19.30 -4.40 15.42
N GLN A 104 19.61 -5.26 14.44
CA GLN A 104 21.00 -5.69 14.20
C GLN A 104 21.89 -4.51 13.79
N GLU A 105 21.43 -3.59 12.95
CA GLU A 105 22.19 -2.39 12.57
C GLU A 105 22.45 -1.47 13.77
N ILE A 106 21.46 -1.31 14.65
CA ILE A 106 21.63 -0.56 15.89
C ILE A 106 22.73 -1.21 16.77
N LEU A 107 22.69 -2.53 16.94
CA LEU A 107 23.70 -3.26 17.71
C LEU A 107 25.09 -3.17 17.08
N ARG A 108 25.20 -3.16 15.75
CA ARG A 108 26.47 -2.95 15.05
C ARG A 108 26.99 -1.53 15.27
N ALA A 109 26.12 -0.53 15.16
CA ALA A 109 26.48 0.87 15.39
C ALA A 109 26.97 1.11 16.84
N GLN A 110 26.48 0.31 17.80
CA GLN A 110 26.93 0.34 19.19
C GLN A 110 28.16 -0.57 19.46
N GLY A 111 28.73 -1.21 18.45
CA GLY A 111 29.85 -2.13 18.61
C GLY A 111 29.52 -3.48 19.26
N ALA A 112 28.25 -3.79 19.50
CA ALA A 112 27.80 -5.05 20.09
C ALA A 112 27.77 -6.21 19.09
N LEU A 113 27.80 -5.92 17.79
CA LEU A 113 27.92 -6.90 16.71
C LEU A 113 29.06 -6.50 15.75
N PRO A 114 29.71 -7.48 15.08
CA PRO A 114 30.71 -7.19 14.07
C PRO A 114 30.15 -6.35 12.92
N ALA A 115 30.97 -5.48 12.34
CA ALA A 115 30.64 -4.75 11.13
C ALA A 115 30.38 -5.71 9.95
N LEU A 116 29.45 -5.35 9.08
CA LEU A 116 29.22 -6.10 7.84
C LEU A 116 30.33 -5.81 6.84
N ALA A 117 30.76 -6.83 6.10
CA ALA A 117 31.69 -6.67 4.98
C ALA A 117 31.07 -5.90 3.80
N GLN A 118 29.74 -5.85 3.71
CA GLN A 118 28.99 -5.15 2.66
C GLN A 118 27.86 -4.36 3.30
N ALA A 119 27.44 -3.26 2.62
CA ALA A 119 26.28 -2.49 3.04
C ALA A 119 25.02 -3.37 3.13
N PRO A 120 24.14 -3.13 4.12
CA PRO A 120 22.91 -3.89 4.25
C PRO A 120 22.05 -3.73 3.00
N SER A 121 21.44 -4.83 2.55
CA SER A 121 20.50 -4.80 1.42
C SER A 121 19.23 -4.06 1.80
N LEU A 122 18.64 -3.34 0.85
CA LEU A 122 17.31 -2.78 1.02
C LEU A 122 16.27 -3.89 1.27
N SER A 123 15.17 -3.51 1.91
CA SER A 123 14.02 -4.39 2.07
C SER A 123 13.47 -4.84 0.71
N ALA A 124 13.20 -6.13 0.57
CA ALA A 124 12.59 -6.67 -0.63
C ALA A 124 11.08 -6.37 -0.63
N ILE A 125 10.60 -5.74 -1.69
CA ILE A 125 9.17 -5.53 -1.89
C ILE A 125 8.60 -6.70 -2.69
N GLN A 126 7.52 -7.29 -2.18
CA GLN A 126 6.73 -8.32 -2.85
C GLN A 126 5.46 -7.70 -3.43
N ILE A 127 5.10 -8.11 -4.64
CA ILE A 127 3.80 -7.78 -5.22
C ILE A 127 2.87 -8.95 -4.96
N VAL A 128 1.89 -8.73 -4.09
CA VAL A 128 0.88 -9.74 -3.73
C VAL A 128 -0.40 -9.46 -4.48
N THR A 129 -0.94 -10.48 -5.10
CA THR A 129 -2.17 -10.48 -5.89
C THR A 129 -3.09 -11.59 -5.40
N PRO A 130 -4.34 -11.70 -5.86
CA PRO A 130 -5.21 -12.82 -5.50
C PRO A 130 -4.63 -14.22 -5.82
N TRP A 131 -3.71 -14.31 -6.78
CA TRP A 131 -3.16 -15.58 -7.27
C TRP A 131 -1.89 -16.04 -6.55
N ASN A 132 -1.22 -15.16 -5.81
CA ASN A 132 0.01 -15.48 -5.08
C ASN A 132 -0.06 -15.09 -3.60
N LEU A 133 -1.27 -15.08 -3.03
CA LEU A 133 -1.48 -14.84 -1.59
C LEU A 133 -0.67 -15.85 -0.78
N PRO A 134 0.22 -15.41 0.12
CA PRO A 134 0.93 -16.31 1.00
C PRO A 134 -0.05 -16.98 1.97
N VAL A 135 0.25 -18.22 2.37
CA VAL A 135 -0.45 -18.88 3.48
C VAL A 135 -0.03 -18.15 4.75
N LEU A 136 -0.91 -17.30 5.27
CA LEU A 136 -0.69 -16.60 6.53
C LEU A 136 -0.85 -17.60 7.67
N ASN A 137 0.25 -18.20 8.12
CA ASN A 137 0.27 -19.03 9.32
C ASN A 137 0.04 -18.12 10.52
N GLY A 138 -1.15 -18.17 11.11
CA GLY A 138 -1.38 -17.67 12.47
C GLY A 138 -2.11 -16.32 12.63
N VAL A 139 -3.10 -16.02 11.81
CA VAL A 139 -4.14 -15.04 12.16
C VAL A 139 -5.47 -15.80 12.19
N ASN A 140 -5.77 -16.35 13.36
CA ASN A 140 -7.13 -16.75 13.75
C ASN A 140 -7.80 -15.57 14.42
#